data_1072f8cff1b3eee4b0747a219b590381
#
_entry.id   1072f8cff1b3eee4b0747a219b590381
#
_cell.length_a   1.000
_cell.length_b   1.000
_cell.length_c   1.000
_cell.angle_alpha   90.00
_cell.angle_beta   90.00
_cell.angle_gamma   90.00
#
_symmetry.space_group_name_H-M   'P 1'
#
loop_
_entity.id
_entity.type
_entity.pdbx_description
1 polymer ?
#
loop_
_entity_poly.entity_id
_entity_poly.type
_entity_poly.pdbx_seq_one_letter_code
_entity_poly.pdbx_strand_id
1 'polypeptide(L)'
;SYTEFAYANGRIEKQADGEIVCITVTNTSSRAGAEVVQLYIAPPQDGIYRPVRELKRFAKVHLQPGESREVRFDLDERCFAVWDNGWKVPEGTYRVLVGGNPDQLTEVGTIEKSGENLPVPDWQPGSWYEKPGGPPSLQQWERMLGRKYVPYTPEKGKFTKNDTLMELKDHSLVMRVMYWNVKKRISKQAKPGTPEYRMHLESSVGAPLRNMQISGGAQESFIKGLLAVANGRFLYGLRLLLKRK
;
A
#
# COMPACT_ATOMS: atom_id res chain seq x y z
N SER A 1 17.76 12.27 15.85
CA SER A 1 19.08 11.90 16.39
C SER A 1 19.58 13.01 17.32
N TYR A 2 20.39 12.65 18.31
CA TYR A 2 21.10 13.62 19.17
C TYR A 2 22.50 13.92 18.62
N THR A 3 22.80 13.45 17.41
CA THR A 3 24.04 13.63 16.69
C THR A 3 23.76 14.21 15.30
N GLU A 4 24.65 15.07 14.83
CA GLU A 4 24.59 15.69 13.51
C GLU A 4 25.68 15.12 12.62
N PHE A 5 25.35 14.97 11.33
CA PHE A 5 26.25 14.40 10.33
C PHE A 5 26.33 15.30 9.11
N ALA A 6 27.54 15.50 8.60
CA ALA A 6 27.79 16.22 7.37
C ALA A 6 28.06 15.23 6.22
N TYR A 7 27.60 15.59 5.03
CA TYR A 7 27.78 14.83 3.79
C TYR A 7 28.65 15.64 2.81
N ALA A 8 29.72 15.02 2.30
CA ALA A 8 30.66 15.69 1.40
C ALA A 8 31.26 14.70 0.37
N ASN A 9 31.97 15.23 -0.62
CA ASN A 9 32.71 14.47 -1.62
C ASN A 9 31.86 13.42 -2.36
N GLY A 10 30.58 13.75 -2.62
CA GLY A 10 29.71 12.91 -3.42
C GLY A 10 30.21 12.77 -4.84
N ARG A 11 30.27 11.53 -5.34
CA ARG A 11 30.67 11.23 -6.72
C ARG A 11 30.03 9.96 -7.23
N ILE A 12 29.96 9.88 -8.57
CA ILE A 12 29.44 8.72 -9.28
C ILE A 12 30.59 8.15 -10.14
N GLU A 13 30.89 6.87 -9.95
CA GLU A 13 31.89 6.12 -10.68
C GLU A 13 31.20 5.12 -11.60
N LYS A 14 31.54 5.14 -12.90
CA LYS A 14 31.01 4.14 -13.86
C LYS A 14 31.83 2.86 -13.74
N GLN A 15 31.16 1.72 -13.80
CA GLN A 15 31.75 0.39 -13.86
C GLN A 15 31.19 -0.40 -15.05
N ALA A 16 31.76 -1.59 -15.30
CA ALA A 16 31.31 -2.45 -16.39
C ALA A 16 29.84 -2.89 -16.22
N ASP A 17 29.39 -3.15 -14.96
CA ASP A 17 28.09 -3.72 -14.66
C ASP A 17 27.15 -2.74 -13.93
N GLY A 18 27.41 -1.41 -14.01
CA GLY A 18 26.57 -0.41 -13.36
C GLY A 18 27.34 0.82 -12.90
N GLU A 19 26.77 1.50 -11.92
CA GLU A 19 27.38 2.70 -11.32
C GLU A 19 27.58 2.49 -9.80
N ILE A 20 28.64 3.10 -9.26
CA ILE A 20 28.88 3.20 -7.83
C ILE A 20 28.74 4.65 -7.40
N VAL A 21 27.97 4.88 -6.36
CA VAL A 21 27.87 6.18 -5.70
C VAL A 21 28.69 6.15 -4.42
N CYS A 22 29.62 7.09 -4.29
CA CYS A 22 30.44 7.29 -3.10
C CYS A 22 30.08 8.60 -2.43
N ILE A 23 30.02 8.59 -1.10
CA ILE A 23 29.76 9.79 -0.28
C ILE A 23 30.54 9.69 1.02
N THR A 24 31.18 10.76 1.45
CA THR A 24 31.83 10.86 2.75
C THR A 24 30.84 11.38 3.78
N VAL A 25 30.68 10.64 4.90
CA VAL A 25 29.83 11.03 6.02
C VAL A 25 30.71 11.29 7.23
N THR A 26 30.52 12.42 7.88
CA THR A 26 31.32 12.88 9.04
C THR A 26 30.40 13.14 10.22
N ASN A 27 30.70 12.59 11.39
CA ASN A 27 30.03 12.97 12.63
C ASN A 27 30.57 14.33 13.11
N THR A 28 29.73 15.36 13.03
CA THR A 28 30.11 16.74 13.45
C THR A 28 29.81 17.03 14.92
N SER A 29 29.22 16.08 15.64
CA SER A 29 28.86 16.22 17.04
C SER A 29 30.01 15.82 17.98
N SER A 30 29.90 16.21 19.25
CA SER A 30 30.85 15.83 20.32
C SER A 30 30.60 14.45 20.91
N ARG A 31 29.64 13.68 20.38
CA ARG A 31 29.26 12.35 20.84
C ARG A 31 29.32 11.34 19.70
N ALA A 32 29.70 10.10 20.02
CA ALA A 32 29.58 9.00 19.08
C ALA A 32 28.09 8.78 18.69
N GLY A 33 27.85 8.48 17.44
CA GLY A 33 26.51 8.27 16.92
C GLY A 33 26.46 7.34 15.73
N ALA A 34 25.25 6.96 15.36
CA ALA A 34 24.98 6.16 14.16
C ALA A 34 24.11 6.96 13.20
N GLU A 35 24.49 6.92 11.92
CA GLU A 35 23.70 7.49 10.81
C GLU A 35 23.22 6.39 9.88
N VAL A 36 22.01 6.55 9.35
CA VAL A 36 21.51 5.74 8.24
C VAL A 36 21.58 6.55 6.97
N VAL A 37 22.66 6.35 6.24
CA VAL A 37 22.89 7.01 4.95
C VAL A 37 21.94 6.41 3.93
N GLN A 38 21.09 7.22 3.32
CA GLN A 38 20.05 6.82 2.38
C GLN A 38 20.36 7.37 1.00
N LEU A 39 20.26 6.52 -0.01
CA LEU A 39 20.41 6.91 -1.42
C LEU A 39 19.08 6.80 -2.13
N TYR A 40 18.71 7.90 -2.77
CA TYR A 40 17.49 8.04 -3.56
C TYR A 40 17.81 8.27 -5.03
N ILE A 41 16.98 7.71 -5.89
CA ILE A 41 16.96 8.01 -7.33
C ILE A 41 15.69 8.79 -7.64
N ALA A 42 15.85 9.98 -8.21
CA ALA A 42 14.75 10.76 -8.76
C ALA A 42 14.73 10.55 -10.28
N PRO A 43 13.66 9.94 -10.81
CA PRO A 43 13.55 9.63 -12.23
C PRO A 43 13.29 10.88 -13.08
N PRO A 44 13.48 10.80 -14.42
CA PRO A 44 13.08 11.86 -15.33
C PRO A 44 11.56 12.14 -15.26
N GLN A 45 11.17 13.34 -15.64
CA GLN A 45 9.75 13.75 -15.75
C GLN A 45 9.19 13.29 -17.12
N ASP A 46 9.11 11.99 -17.30
CA ASP A 46 8.73 11.30 -18.54
C ASP A 46 7.23 10.98 -18.64
N GLY A 47 6.44 11.45 -17.67
CA GLY A 47 4.99 11.19 -17.63
C GLY A 47 4.62 9.82 -17.05
N ILE A 48 5.57 8.94 -16.78
CA ILE A 48 5.31 7.67 -16.09
C ILE A 48 4.94 7.97 -14.64
N TYR A 49 3.79 7.44 -14.19
CA TYR A 49 3.33 7.66 -12.81
C TYR A 49 4.16 6.82 -11.83
N ARG A 50 5.04 7.49 -11.12
CA ARG A 50 5.94 6.92 -10.11
C ARG A 50 6.33 7.98 -9.08
N PRO A 51 6.87 7.61 -7.91
CA PRO A 51 7.32 8.57 -6.93
C PRO A 51 8.37 9.53 -7.52
N VAL A 52 8.34 10.78 -7.09
CA VAL A 52 9.31 11.82 -7.52
C VAL A 52 10.76 11.46 -7.14
N ARG A 53 10.93 10.56 -6.19
CA ARG A 53 12.18 9.93 -5.78
C ARG A 53 11.91 8.66 -5.02
N GLU A 54 12.78 7.66 -5.14
CA GLU A 54 12.66 6.38 -4.50
C GLU A 54 13.92 6.02 -3.73
N LEU A 55 13.81 5.53 -2.51
CA LEU A 55 14.93 4.97 -1.74
C LEU A 55 15.39 3.67 -2.43
N LYS A 56 16.61 3.66 -2.94
CA LYS A 56 17.18 2.48 -3.63
C LYS A 56 18.22 1.74 -2.82
N ARG A 57 19.00 2.46 -2.00
CA ARG A 57 20.03 1.85 -1.13
C ARG A 57 20.08 2.58 0.21
N PHE A 58 20.58 1.91 1.22
CA PHE A 58 20.92 2.52 2.51
C PHE A 58 22.07 1.77 3.18
N ALA A 59 22.82 2.47 4.04
CA ALA A 59 23.84 1.88 4.88
C ALA A 59 23.86 2.54 6.26
N LYS A 60 24.00 1.74 7.30
CA LYS A 60 24.13 2.25 8.67
C LYS A 60 25.62 2.31 9.04
N VAL A 61 26.09 3.50 9.42
CA VAL A 61 27.45 3.74 9.88
C VAL A 61 27.48 4.21 11.32
N HIS A 62 28.45 3.75 12.09
CA HIS A 62 28.71 4.22 13.45
C HIS A 62 30.01 5.02 13.41
N LEU A 63 29.98 6.27 13.89
CA LEU A 63 31.10 7.19 13.84
C LEU A 63 31.35 7.82 15.20
N GLN A 64 32.65 7.88 15.58
CA GLN A 64 33.12 8.65 16.72
C GLN A 64 33.02 10.15 16.43
N PRO A 65 33.11 11.03 17.46
CA PRO A 65 33.21 12.47 17.24
C PRO A 65 34.32 12.83 16.26
N GLY A 66 34.00 13.58 15.21
CA GLY A 66 34.95 13.99 14.16
C GLY A 66 35.35 12.88 13.17
N GLU A 67 34.90 11.64 13.35
CA GLU A 67 35.22 10.54 12.43
C GLU A 67 34.46 10.73 11.12
N SER A 68 35.18 10.48 10.02
CA SER A 68 34.63 10.47 8.67
C SER A 68 34.76 9.07 8.05
N ARG A 69 33.76 8.67 7.28
CA ARG A 69 33.77 7.40 6.55
C ARG A 69 33.18 7.56 5.17
N GLU A 70 33.84 6.97 4.18
CA GLU A 70 33.26 6.83 2.85
C GLU A 70 32.25 5.68 2.84
N VAL A 71 31.06 5.95 2.35
CA VAL A 71 29.99 4.98 2.09
C VAL A 71 29.88 4.79 0.58
N ARG A 72 29.76 3.53 0.13
CA ARG A 72 29.66 3.14 -1.26
C ARG A 72 28.36 2.40 -1.51
N PHE A 73 27.68 2.72 -2.58
CA PHE A 73 26.42 2.09 -3.01
C PHE A 73 26.55 1.63 -4.46
N ASP A 74 26.37 0.33 -4.67
CA ASP A 74 26.30 -0.24 -6.02
C ASP A 74 24.87 -0.05 -6.56
N LEU A 75 24.77 0.52 -7.77
CA LEU A 75 23.51 0.71 -8.48
C LEU A 75 23.45 -0.22 -9.68
N ASP A 76 22.57 -1.19 -9.61
CA ASP A 76 22.21 -2.05 -10.72
C ASP A 76 21.05 -1.44 -11.54
N GLU A 77 20.72 -2.04 -12.68
CA GLU A 77 19.64 -1.58 -13.55
C GLU A 77 18.28 -1.51 -12.84
N ARG A 78 18.05 -2.38 -11.83
CA ARG A 78 16.83 -2.37 -11.03
C ARG A 78 16.60 -1.08 -10.25
N CYS A 79 17.66 -0.34 -9.98
CA CYS A 79 17.56 0.98 -9.34
C CYS A 79 16.79 2.00 -10.20
N PHE A 80 16.76 1.81 -11.51
CA PHE A 80 16.18 2.71 -12.50
C PHE A 80 14.92 2.15 -13.15
N ALA A 81 14.65 0.85 -12.99
CA ALA A 81 13.61 0.13 -13.70
C ALA A 81 12.20 0.36 -13.15
N VAL A 82 11.23 0.29 -14.04
CA VAL A 82 9.79 0.18 -13.78
C VAL A 82 9.28 -1.16 -14.30
N TRP A 83 8.11 -1.59 -13.84
CA TRP A 83 7.48 -2.82 -14.32
C TRP A 83 6.46 -2.49 -15.43
N ASP A 84 6.72 -3.03 -16.61
CA ASP A 84 5.78 -3.05 -17.75
C ASP A 84 5.93 -4.39 -18.49
N ASN A 85 5.15 -5.41 -18.08
CA ASN A 85 5.28 -6.81 -18.56
C ASN A 85 6.70 -7.38 -18.46
N GLY A 86 7.52 -6.82 -17.59
CA GLY A 86 8.94 -7.07 -17.36
C GLY A 86 9.58 -5.84 -16.76
N TRP A 87 10.82 -6.00 -16.26
CA TRP A 87 11.59 -4.86 -15.76
C TRP A 87 12.23 -4.14 -16.92
N LYS A 88 11.91 -2.87 -17.07
CA LYS A 88 12.40 -2.00 -18.13
C LYS A 88 12.95 -0.72 -17.54
N VAL A 89 14.05 -0.24 -18.10
CA VAL A 89 14.66 1.04 -17.71
C VAL A 89 14.19 2.11 -18.70
N PRO A 90 13.39 3.10 -18.28
CA PRO A 90 13.04 4.22 -19.13
C PRO A 90 14.27 5.06 -19.52
N GLU A 91 14.29 5.54 -20.75
CA GLU A 91 15.30 6.48 -21.22
C GLU A 91 15.23 7.79 -20.43
N GLY A 92 16.37 8.39 -20.10
CA GLY A 92 16.43 9.73 -19.53
C GLY A 92 17.48 9.94 -18.45
N THR A 93 17.41 11.13 -17.86
CA THR A 93 18.33 11.61 -16.83
C THR A 93 17.79 11.33 -15.44
N TYR A 94 18.50 10.53 -14.67
CA TYR A 94 18.18 10.19 -13.29
C TYR A 94 19.06 10.97 -12.33
N ARG A 95 18.46 11.69 -11.38
CA ARG A 95 19.21 12.41 -10.34
C ARG A 95 19.51 11.48 -9.17
N VAL A 96 20.73 11.51 -8.70
CA VAL A 96 21.19 10.73 -7.53
C VAL A 96 21.27 11.65 -6.33
N LEU A 97 20.54 11.30 -5.27
CA LEU A 97 20.40 12.09 -4.06
C LEU A 97 20.79 11.25 -2.85
N VAL A 98 21.52 11.84 -1.90
CA VAL A 98 21.96 11.14 -0.68
C VAL A 98 21.70 12.01 0.55
N GLY A 99 21.29 11.40 1.66
CA GLY A 99 21.11 12.10 2.93
C GLY A 99 20.64 11.16 4.06
N GLY A 100 20.43 11.72 5.24
CA GLY A 100 19.93 10.96 6.41
C GLY A 100 18.42 10.81 6.48
N ASN A 101 17.69 11.63 5.72
CA ASN A 101 16.22 11.60 5.65
C ASN A 101 15.76 12.17 4.30
N PRO A 102 14.48 11.93 3.89
CA PRO A 102 13.97 12.37 2.59
C PRO A 102 13.84 13.89 2.43
N ASP A 103 13.84 14.66 3.51
CA ASP A 103 13.66 16.12 3.45
C ASP A 103 14.98 16.89 3.35
N GLN A 104 16.10 16.22 3.67
CA GLN A 104 17.44 16.78 3.65
C GLN A 104 18.35 15.91 2.80
N LEU A 105 18.27 16.11 1.50
CA LEU A 105 19.03 15.37 0.50
C LEU A 105 20.03 16.30 -0.23
N THR A 106 21.23 15.81 -0.45
CA THR A 106 22.25 16.42 -1.30
C THR A 106 22.27 15.70 -2.64
N GLU A 107 22.24 16.43 -3.74
CA GLU A 107 22.42 15.89 -5.07
C GLU A 107 23.90 15.57 -5.30
N VAL A 108 24.18 14.31 -5.61
CA VAL A 108 25.54 13.83 -5.92
C VAL A 108 25.87 14.01 -7.40
N GLY A 109 24.86 13.90 -8.26
CA GLY A 109 24.99 14.04 -9.69
C GLY A 109 23.84 13.37 -10.44
N THR A 110 24.07 13.15 -11.74
CA THR A 110 23.08 12.54 -12.64
C THR A 110 23.66 11.32 -13.35
N ILE A 111 22.76 10.40 -13.71
CA ILE A 111 23.06 9.21 -14.51
C ILE A 111 22.14 9.22 -15.73
N GLU A 112 22.73 9.19 -16.92
CA GLU A 112 21.98 9.04 -18.17
C GLU A 112 21.77 7.56 -18.47
N LYS A 113 20.53 7.17 -18.75
CA LYS A 113 20.18 5.84 -19.26
C LYS A 113 19.62 5.95 -20.67
N SER A 114 20.22 5.21 -21.59
CA SER A 114 19.67 4.95 -22.92
C SER A 114 18.76 3.74 -22.81
N GLY A 115 17.54 3.97 -22.35
CA GLY A 115 16.60 2.92 -22.09
C GLY A 115 15.48 2.82 -23.12
N GLU A 116 14.36 2.23 -22.73
CA GLU A 116 13.17 2.09 -23.56
C GLU A 116 12.25 3.31 -23.44
N ASN A 117 11.70 3.75 -24.56
CA ASN A 117 10.59 4.72 -24.53
C ASN A 117 9.30 3.95 -24.19
N LEU A 118 8.86 4.06 -22.95
CA LEU A 118 7.67 3.35 -22.49
C LEU A 118 6.40 4.14 -22.77
N PRO A 119 5.27 3.45 -23.02
CA PRO A 119 3.99 4.12 -23.20
C PRO A 119 3.61 4.87 -21.93
N VAL A 120 3.40 6.16 -22.07
CA VAL A 120 2.90 7.00 -20.98
C VAL A 120 1.37 6.81 -20.92
N PRO A 121 0.79 6.56 -19.73
CA PRO A 121 -0.65 6.60 -19.58
C PRO A 121 -1.22 7.90 -20.13
N ASP A 122 -2.34 7.84 -20.84
CA ASP A 122 -3.00 9.02 -21.42
C ASP A 122 -3.51 9.94 -20.29
N TRP A 123 -2.62 10.78 -19.80
CA TRP A 123 -2.92 11.78 -18.78
C TRP A 123 -3.73 12.89 -19.38
N GLN A 124 -5.03 12.78 -19.29
CA GLN A 124 -5.89 13.91 -19.64
C GLN A 124 -5.55 15.08 -18.71
N PRO A 125 -5.29 16.30 -19.27
CA PRO A 125 -5.17 17.50 -18.48
C PRO A 125 -6.35 17.64 -17.51
N GLY A 126 -6.09 17.98 -16.25
CA GLY A 126 -7.10 18.03 -15.19
C GLY A 126 -7.45 16.65 -14.59
N SER A 127 -6.68 15.60 -14.87
CA SER A 127 -6.85 14.31 -14.21
C SER A 127 -6.48 14.43 -12.72
N TRP A 128 -7.03 13.51 -11.90
CA TRP A 128 -6.71 13.47 -10.46
C TRP A 128 -5.20 13.28 -10.19
N TYR A 129 -4.48 12.60 -11.09
CA TYR A 129 -3.04 12.37 -10.97
C TYR A 129 -2.17 13.63 -11.15
N GLU A 130 -2.68 14.66 -11.82
CA GLU A 130 -1.94 15.91 -11.99
C GLU A 130 -1.74 16.65 -10.65
N LYS A 131 -2.78 16.59 -9.78
CA LYS A 131 -2.74 17.14 -8.42
C LYS A 131 -3.46 16.18 -7.48
N PRO A 132 -2.84 15.07 -7.09
CA PRO A 132 -3.47 14.12 -6.21
C PRO A 132 -3.75 14.75 -4.84
N GLY A 133 -5.01 14.78 -4.44
CA GLY A 133 -5.45 15.31 -3.16
C GLY A 133 -6.83 14.82 -2.81
N GLY A 134 -6.96 14.12 -1.68
CA GLY A 134 -8.21 13.45 -1.31
C GLY A 134 -8.59 12.28 -2.24
N PRO A 135 -9.76 11.68 -2.05
CA PRO A 135 -10.23 10.61 -2.93
C PRO A 135 -10.63 11.17 -4.30
N PRO A 136 -10.34 10.46 -5.41
CA PRO A 136 -10.85 10.83 -6.72
C PRO A 136 -12.38 10.77 -6.75
N SER A 137 -13.01 11.63 -7.55
CA SER A 137 -14.44 11.51 -7.85
C SER A 137 -14.73 10.21 -8.60
N LEU A 138 -15.98 9.73 -8.54
CA LEU A 138 -16.38 8.52 -9.28
C LEU A 138 -16.04 8.61 -10.78
N GLN A 139 -16.25 9.77 -11.38
CA GLN A 139 -15.94 9.99 -12.80
C GLN A 139 -14.44 9.91 -13.08
N GLN A 140 -13.59 10.46 -12.21
CA GLN A 140 -12.14 10.34 -12.32
C GLN A 140 -11.70 8.89 -12.13
N TRP A 141 -12.31 8.19 -11.16
CA TRP A 141 -12.04 6.77 -10.92
C TRP A 141 -12.40 5.89 -12.14
N GLU A 142 -13.54 6.11 -12.76
CA GLU A 142 -13.97 5.40 -13.98
C GLU A 142 -13.04 5.65 -15.18
N ARG A 143 -12.53 6.88 -15.33
CA ARG A 143 -11.51 7.18 -16.33
C ARG A 143 -10.22 6.39 -16.08
N MET A 144 -9.77 6.32 -14.82
CA MET A 144 -8.57 5.56 -14.44
C MET A 144 -8.74 4.07 -14.70
N LEU A 145 -9.93 3.54 -14.48
CA LEU A 145 -10.27 2.12 -14.73
C LEU A 145 -10.47 1.80 -16.22
N GLY A 146 -10.63 2.81 -17.09
CA GLY A 146 -11.00 2.63 -18.49
C GLY A 146 -12.39 2.01 -18.71
N ARG A 147 -13.22 1.97 -17.66
CA ARG A 147 -14.60 1.41 -17.69
C ARG A 147 -15.45 2.01 -16.59
N LYS A 148 -16.76 1.92 -16.72
CA LYS A 148 -17.68 2.29 -15.63
C LYS A 148 -17.50 1.38 -14.42
N TYR A 149 -17.50 1.98 -13.26
CA TYR A 149 -17.54 1.23 -11.99
C TYR A 149 -18.95 0.69 -11.74
N VAL A 150 -19.05 -0.60 -11.65
CA VAL A 150 -20.29 -1.27 -11.25
C VAL A 150 -20.11 -1.76 -9.83
N PRO A 151 -20.85 -1.20 -8.85
CA PRO A 151 -20.80 -1.69 -7.48
C PRO A 151 -21.16 -3.18 -7.43
N TYR A 152 -20.42 -3.92 -6.61
CA TYR A 152 -20.79 -5.30 -6.34
C TYR A 152 -22.17 -5.35 -5.67
N THR A 153 -23.06 -6.18 -6.22
CA THR A 153 -24.38 -6.47 -5.64
C THR A 153 -24.49 -7.98 -5.45
N PRO A 154 -24.75 -8.45 -4.22
CA PRO A 154 -24.93 -9.87 -3.95
C PRO A 154 -26.08 -10.44 -4.77
N GLU A 155 -25.81 -11.53 -5.48
CA GLU A 155 -26.84 -12.22 -6.28
C GLU A 155 -27.52 -13.29 -5.45
N LYS A 156 -28.87 -13.23 -5.40
CA LYS A 156 -29.67 -14.21 -4.65
C LYS A 156 -29.39 -15.64 -5.14
N GLY A 157 -29.07 -16.52 -4.22
CA GLY A 157 -28.72 -17.92 -4.51
C GLY A 157 -27.22 -18.17 -4.76
N LYS A 158 -26.39 -17.11 -4.85
CA LYS A 158 -24.93 -17.20 -5.09
C LYS A 158 -24.10 -16.55 -3.98
N PHE A 159 -24.67 -16.31 -2.82
CA PHE A 159 -23.96 -15.71 -1.70
C PHE A 159 -22.75 -16.55 -1.26
N THR A 160 -21.66 -15.88 -0.93
CA THR A 160 -20.38 -16.48 -0.56
C THR A 160 -19.94 -16.05 0.84
N LYS A 161 -18.90 -16.68 1.36
CA LYS A 161 -18.29 -16.26 2.63
C LYS A 161 -17.57 -14.92 2.58
N ASN A 162 -17.38 -14.36 1.37
CA ASN A 162 -16.76 -13.04 1.18
C ASN A 162 -17.79 -11.91 1.28
N ASP A 163 -19.08 -12.20 1.15
CA ASP A 163 -20.14 -11.22 1.32
C ASP A 163 -20.29 -10.83 2.79
N THR A 164 -20.71 -9.60 3.02
CA THR A 164 -20.93 -9.05 4.36
C THR A 164 -22.36 -9.22 4.79
N LEU A 165 -22.60 -9.24 6.10
CA LEU A 165 -23.96 -9.28 6.64
C LEU A 165 -24.75 -8.01 6.27
N MET A 166 -24.02 -6.87 6.12
CA MET A 166 -24.60 -5.60 5.70
C MET A 166 -25.15 -5.66 4.27
N GLU A 167 -24.43 -6.31 3.36
CA GLU A 167 -24.89 -6.51 1.97
C GLU A 167 -26.04 -7.53 1.90
N LEU A 168 -25.93 -8.62 2.63
CA LEU A 168 -26.88 -9.73 2.53
C LEU A 168 -28.23 -9.49 3.22
N LYS A 169 -28.35 -8.51 4.14
CA LYS A 169 -29.59 -8.24 4.89
C LYS A 169 -30.79 -7.91 4.00
N ASP A 170 -30.55 -7.34 2.82
CA ASP A 170 -31.63 -6.93 1.91
C ASP A 170 -32.03 -8.05 0.94
N HIS A 171 -31.21 -9.11 0.84
CA HIS A 171 -31.41 -10.24 -0.08
C HIS A 171 -31.84 -11.53 0.60
N SER A 172 -31.72 -11.64 1.94
CA SER A 172 -32.06 -12.84 2.70
C SER A 172 -32.67 -12.50 4.02
N LEU A 173 -33.86 -13.10 4.33
CA LEU A 173 -34.55 -12.92 5.60
C LEU A 173 -33.70 -13.36 6.80
N VAL A 174 -32.99 -14.48 6.67
CA VAL A 174 -32.10 -14.99 7.73
C VAL A 174 -30.96 -13.99 8.01
N MET A 175 -30.34 -13.46 6.97
CA MET A 175 -29.28 -12.47 7.12
C MET A 175 -29.82 -11.14 7.70
N ARG A 176 -31.02 -10.75 7.34
CA ARG A 176 -31.72 -9.58 7.92
C ARG A 176 -31.94 -9.72 9.42
N VAL A 177 -32.45 -10.86 9.86
CA VAL A 177 -32.66 -11.16 11.29
C VAL A 177 -31.32 -11.16 12.04
N MET A 178 -30.28 -11.76 11.48
CA MET A 178 -28.95 -11.72 12.07
C MET A 178 -28.40 -10.30 12.17
N TYR A 179 -28.51 -9.51 11.11
CA TYR A 179 -28.09 -8.10 11.10
C TYR A 179 -28.75 -7.31 12.24
N TRP A 180 -30.07 -7.43 12.39
CA TRP A 180 -30.83 -6.74 13.45
C TRP A 180 -30.41 -7.20 14.84
N ASN A 181 -30.14 -8.49 15.04
CA ASN A 181 -29.68 -9.02 16.32
C ASN A 181 -28.28 -8.46 16.68
N VAL A 182 -27.37 -8.43 15.73
CA VAL A 182 -26.02 -7.86 15.93
C VAL A 182 -26.14 -6.36 16.22
N LYS A 183 -26.90 -5.62 15.41
CA LYS A 183 -27.14 -4.19 15.60
C LYS A 183 -27.74 -3.88 16.98
N LYS A 184 -28.73 -4.64 17.42
CA LYS A 184 -29.35 -4.51 18.75
C LYS A 184 -28.36 -4.76 19.88
N ARG A 185 -27.43 -5.71 19.71
CA ARG A 185 -26.38 -5.99 20.69
C ARG A 185 -25.40 -4.82 20.78
N ILE A 186 -24.97 -4.29 19.66
CA ILE A 186 -24.05 -3.14 19.60
C ILE A 186 -24.70 -1.89 20.20
N SER A 187 -25.99 -1.64 19.95
CA SER A 187 -26.71 -0.49 20.52
C SER A 187 -26.83 -0.54 22.05
N LYS A 188 -26.56 -1.68 22.68
CA LYS A 188 -26.47 -1.79 24.14
C LYS A 188 -25.07 -1.45 24.67
N GLN A 189 -24.04 -1.53 23.83
CA GLN A 189 -22.64 -1.28 24.19
C GLN A 189 -22.21 0.14 23.87
N ALA A 190 -22.69 0.68 22.76
CA ALA A 190 -22.34 2.02 22.28
C ALA A 190 -23.61 2.77 21.79
N LYS A 191 -23.65 4.08 22.01
CA LYS A 191 -24.78 4.93 21.59
C LYS A 191 -24.81 5.09 20.06
N PRO A 192 -25.94 4.83 19.38
CA PRO A 192 -26.08 5.09 17.95
C PRO A 192 -25.67 6.51 17.56
N GLY A 193 -24.92 6.64 16.46
CA GLY A 193 -24.40 7.93 15.96
C GLY A 193 -23.02 8.31 16.49
N THR A 194 -22.47 7.59 17.47
CA THR A 194 -21.09 7.82 17.94
C THR A 194 -20.05 7.12 17.05
N PRO A 195 -18.80 7.60 17.01
CA PRO A 195 -17.70 6.93 16.30
C PRO A 195 -17.49 5.48 16.78
N GLU A 196 -17.60 5.24 18.08
CA GLU A 196 -17.50 3.91 18.70
C GLU A 196 -18.57 2.96 18.19
N TYR A 197 -19.84 3.41 18.15
CA TYR A 197 -20.93 2.63 17.59
C TYR A 197 -20.67 2.27 16.13
N ARG A 198 -20.21 3.24 15.32
CA ARG A 198 -19.89 3.04 13.91
C ARG A 198 -18.76 2.02 13.75
N MET A 199 -17.70 2.14 14.53
CA MET A 199 -16.59 1.19 14.53
C MET A 199 -17.07 -0.24 14.84
N HIS A 200 -17.85 -0.44 15.89
CA HIS A 200 -18.39 -1.76 16.26
C HIS A 200 -19.34 -2.32 15.19
N LEU A 201 -20.17 -1.46 14.60
CA LEU A 201 -21.11 -1.88 13.56
C LEU A 201 -20.36 -2.35 12.32
N GLU A 202 -19.43 -1.52 11.77
CA GLU A 202 -18.66 -1.84 10.57
C GLU A 202 -17.78 -3.08 10.78
N SER A 203 -17.13 -3.20 11.91
CA SER A 203 -16.30 -4.38 12.20
C SER A 203 -17.10 -5.68 12.35
N SER A 204 -18.38 -5.59 12.72
CA SER A 204 -19.22 -6.76 12.94
C SER A 204 -20.06 -7.16 11.72
N VAL A 205 -20.69 -6.19 11.05
CA VAL A 205 -21.64 -6.47 9.95
C VAL A 205 -21.10 -6.04 8.58
N GLY A 206 -20.13 -5.13 8.54
CA GLY A 206 -19.41 -4.69 7.34
C GLY A 206 -18.22 -5.61 6.98
N ALA A 207 -17.82 -6.49 7.90
CA ALA A 207 -16.77 -7.46 7.63
C ALA A 207 -17.32 -8.70 6.88
N PRO A 208 -16.53 -9.33 5.99
CA PRO A 208 -16.90 -10.58 5.33
C PRO A 208 -17.28 -11.68 6.32
N LEU A 209 -18.27 -12.52 5.97
CA LEU A 209 -18.72 -13.62 6.86
C LEU A 209 -17.59 -14.57 7.29
N ARG A 210 -16.54 -14.73 6.46
CA ARG A 210 -15.35 -15.52 6.82
C ARG A 210 -14.62 -14.98 8.07
N ASN A 211 -14.77 -13.69 8.39
CA ASN A 211 -14.15 -13.11 9.59
C ASN A 211 -14.75 -13.67 10.88
N MET A 212 -15.99 -14.19 10.84
CA MET A 212 -16.56 -14.92 11.96
C MET A 212 -15.78 -16.18 12.35
N GLN A 213 -15.06 -16.79 11.39
CA GLN A 213 -14.15 -17.92 11.66
C GLN A 213 -12.84 -17.43 12.29
N ILE A 214 -12.26 -16.36 11.72
CA ILE A 214 -10.92 -15.87 12.07
C ILE A 214 -10.94 -15.20 13.46
N SER A 215 -11.91 -14.30 13.68
CA SER A 215 -11.96 -13.48 14.89
C SER A 215 -13.02 -13.95 15.90
N GLY A 216 -14.06 -14.67 15.45
CA GLY A 216 -15.20 -15.08 16.26
C GLY A 216 -15.22 -16.57 16.63
N GLY A 217 -14.24 -17.37 16.18
CA GLY A 217 -14.16 -18.80 16.46
C GLY A 217 -15.34 -19.62 15.87
N ALA A 218 -16.11 -19.05 14.93
CA ALA A 218 -17.23 -19.75 14.31
C ALA A 218 -16.72 -20.95 13.48
N GLN A 219 -17.38 -22.09 13.64
CA GLN A 219 -17.04 -23.29 12.86
C GLN A 219 -17.38 -23.10 11.38
N GLU A 220 -16.60 -23.73 10.50
CA GLU A 220 -16.84 -23.69 9.07
C GLU A 220 -18.23 -24.24 8.69
N SER A 221 -18.69 -25.27 9.40
CA SER A 221 -20.03 -25.85 9.23
C SER A 221 -21.14 -24.81 9.50
N PHE A 222 -20.95 -23.94 10.48
CA PHE A 222 -21.88 -22.86 10.79
C PHE A 222 -22.00 -21.86 9.64
N ILE A 223 -20.86 -21.37 9.12
CA ILE A 223 -20.86 -20.43 7.97
C ILE A 223 -21.46 -21.08 6.73
N LYS A 224 -21.06 -22.34 6.43
CA LYS A 224 -21.65 -23.11 5.33
C LYS A 224 -23.15 -23.33 5.48
N GLY A 225 -23.60 -23.64 6.69
CA GLY A 225 -25.02 -23.81 7.01
C GLY A 225 -25.82 -22.53 6.81
N LEU A 226 -25.29 -21.42 7.33
CA LEU A 226 -25.90 -20.10 7.21
C LEU A 226 -26.03 -19.67 5.74
N LEU A 227 -24.95 -19.81 4.96
CA LEU A 227 -24.94 -19.51 3.53
C LEU A 227 -25.88 -20.43 2.75
N ALA A 228 -25.95 -21.72 3.10
CA ALA A 228 -26.87 -22.64 2.45
C ALA A 228 -28.33 -22.22 2.65
N VAL A 229 -28.72 -21.84 3.87
CA VAL A 229 -30.06 -21.30 4.16
C VAL A 229 -30.31 -20.01 3.37
N ALA A 230 -29.36 -19.08 3.38
CA ALA A 230 -29.49 -17.81 2.67
C ALA A 230 -29.60 -17.99 1.14
N ASN A 231 -28.93 -18.99 0.58
CA ASN A 231 -28.97 -19.38 -0.82
C ASN A 231 -30.19 -20.29 -1.20
N GLY A 232 -31.17 -20.45 -0.29
CA GLY A 232 -32.39 -21.22 -0.56
C GLY A 232 -32.30 -22.73 -0.31
N ARG A 233 -31.15 -23.26 0.14
CA ARG A 233 -30.93 -24.67 0.47
C ARG A 233 -31.28 -24.92 1.95
N PHE A 234 -32.52 -24.67 2.33
CA PHE A 234 -32.96 -24.58 3.73
C PHE A 234 -32.68 -25.85 4.55
N LEU A 235 -33.15 -27.01 4.09
CA LEU A 235 -32.96 -28.27 4.82
C LEU A 235 -31.50 -28.68 4.98
N TYR A 236 -30.72 -28.50 3.94
CA TYR A 236 -29.28 -28.74 3.99
C TYR A 236 -28.56 -27.80 4.94
N GLY A 237 -28.92 -26.50 4.91
CA GLY A 237 -28.35 -25.51 5.81
C GLY A 237 -28.70 -25.80 7.26
N LEU A 238 -29.97 -26.14 7.60
CA LEU A 238 -30.37 -26.52 8.95
C LEU A 238 -29.59 -27.74 9.45
N ARG A 239 -29.39 -28.77 8.60
CA ARG A 239 -28.61 -29.95 8.97
C ARG A 239 -27.17 -29.57 9.38
N LEU A 240 -26.55 -28.63 8.67
CA LEU A 240 -25.22 -28.15 9.00
C LEU A 240 -25.19 -27.32 10.30
N LEU A 241 -26.20 -26.47 10.52
CA LEU A 241 -26.30 -25.61 11.72
C LEU A 241 -26.58 -26.45 13.00
N LEU A 242 -27.30 -27.55 12.87
CA LEU A 242 -27.67 -28.45 13.99
C LEU A 242 -26.61 -29.53 14.24
N LYS A 243 -25.60 -29.66 13.38
CA LYS A 243 -24.50 -30.61 13.56
C LYS A 243 -23.64 -30.18 14.75
N ARG A 244 -24.01 -30.65 15.95
CA ARG A 244 -23.16 -30.59 17.13
C ARG A 244 -21.91 -31.44 16.88
N LYS A 245 -20.73 -30.93 17.30
CA LYS A 245 -19.54 -31.75 17.46
C LYS A 245 -19.78 -32.78 18.54
#